data_94052a93a46a9641476bcdc36ad3e9f6
#
_entry.id   94052a93a46a9641476bcdc36ad3e9f6
#
_cell.length_a   1.000
_cell.length_b   1.000
_cell.length_c   1.000
_cell.angle_alpha   90.00
_cell.angle_beta   90.00
_cell.angle_gamma   90.00
#
_symmetry.space_group_name_H-M   'P 1'
#
loop_
_entity.id
_entity.type
_entity.pdbx_description
1 polymer ?
#
loop_
_entity_poly.entity_id
_entity_poly.type
_entity_poly.pdbx_seq_one_letter_code
_entity_poly.pdbx_strand_id
1 'polypeptide(L)'
;MKTSYRKRFIQDSLNESAKIKKRILARCARDISKAVDIIIDALKKKRKILLCGNGGSAADCQHIATEFFIRMSHDIQRPAIPAIALTTDTSNLTAGSNDIGFENVFARSIEALGKSGDVLIAVSTSGKSENINRALRKARERGLVSIGLLGKDGGQAKSLCDHAIVVPSDDTQRIQEGHITIGHIICGLVEKEMYG
;
A
#
# COMPACT_ATOMS: atom_id res chain seq x y z
N MET A 1 13.02 -34.43 18.63
CA MET A 1 12.43 -33.18 19.14
C MET A 1 12.51 -32.01 18.15
N LYS A 2 13.68 -31.64 17.61
CA LYS A 2 13.82 -30.48 16.68
C LYS A 2 12.94 -30.55 15.42
N THR A 3 12.80 -31.72 14.79
CA THR A 3 12.01 -31.92 13.55
C THR A 3 10.52 -31.74 13.78
N SER A 4 9.99 -32.24 14.91
CA SER A 4 8.58 -32.09 15.28
C SER A 4 8.21 -30.63 15.55
N TYR A 5 9.08 -29.87 16.25
CA TYR A 5 8.89 -28.42 16.49
C TYR A 5 8.83 -27.63 15.18
N ARG A 6 9.80 -27.86 14.27
CA ARG A 6 9.84 -27.16 12.96
C ARG A 6 8.58 -27.41 12.13
N LYS A 7 8.16 -28.70 12.07
CA LYS A 7 6.93 -29.06 11.34
C LYS A 7 5.72 -28.34 11.91
N ARG A 8 5.56 -28.32 13.22
CA ARG A 8 4.46 -27.62 13.89
C ARG A 8 4.49 -26.12 13.62
N PHE A 9 5.65 -25.49 13.78
CA PHE A 9 5.82 -24.04 13.50
C PHE A 9 5.43 -23.66 12.06
N ILE A 10 5.86 -24.48 11.07
CA ILE A 10 5.48 -24.27 9.66
C ILE A 10 3.97 -24.39 9.47
N GLN A 11 3.36 -25.45 10.03
CA GLN A 11 1.91 -25.66 9.93
C GLN A 11 1.12 -24.50 10.56
N ASP A 12 1.51 -24.08 11.77
CA ASP A 12 0.83 -23.00 12.49
C ASP A 12 0.95 -21.68 11.72
N SER A 13 2.14 -21.36 11.18
CA SER A 13 2.37 -20.14 10.38
C SER A 13 1.52 -20.13 9.11
N LEU A 14 1.46 -21.23 8.36
CA LEU A 14 0.67 -21.31 7.13
C LEU A 14 -0.83 -21.28 7.41
N ASN A 15 -1.27 -21.97 8.47
CA ASN A 15 -2.68 -21.96 8.88
C ASN A 15 -3.13 -20.56 9.32
N GLU A 16 -2.30 -19.83 10.07
CA GLU A 16 -2.65 -18.47 10.49
C GLU A 16 -2.68 -17.52 9.26
N SER A 17 -1.75 -17.65 8.31
CA SER A 17 -1.79 -16.90 7.04
C SER A 17 -3.11 -17.16 6.29
N ALA A 18 -3.51 -18.41 6.14
CA ALA A 18 -4.77 -18.77 5.48
C ALA A 18 -6.00 -18.22 6.21
N LYS A 19 -6.00 -18.26 7.54
CA LYS A 19 -7.06 -17.71 8.39
C LYS A 19 -7.20 -16.21 8.22
N ILE A 20 -6.09 -15.47 8.17
CA ILE A 20 -6.12 -14.01 7.94
C ILE A 20 -6.68 -13.69 6.56
N LYS A 21 -6.32 -14.42 5.51
CA LYS A 21 -6.89 -14.22 4.16
C LYS A 21 -8.41 -14.43 4.13
N LYS A 22 -8.93 -15.42 4.86
CA LYS A 22 -10.39 -15.59 5.03
C LYS A 22 -11.04 -14.40 5.75
N ARG A 23 -10.37 -13.87 6.79
CA ARG A 23 -10.85 -12.66 7.49
C ARG A 23 -10.81 -11.42 6.61
N ILE A 24 -9.80 -11.26 5.76
CA ILE A 24 -9.72 -10.18 4.77
C ILE A 24 -10.92 -10.26 3.81
N LEU A 25 -11.21 -11.44 3.26
CA LEU A 25 -12.39 -11.63 2.42
C LEU A 25 -13.69 -11.19 3.12
N ALA A 26 -13.87 -11.62 4.38
CA ALA A 26 -15.10 -11.33 5.12
C ALA A 26 -15.25 -9.86 5.55
N ARG A 27 -14.15 -9.14 5.78
CA ARG A 27 -14.16 -7.81 6.41
C ARG A 27 -13.71 -6.67 5.50
N CYS A 28 -12.87 -6.96 4.49
CA CYS A 28 -12.21 -5.94 3.69
C CYS A 28 -12.67 -5.93 2.22
N ALA A 29 -13.42 -6.93 1.75
CA ALA A 29 -13.77 -7.05 0.33
C ALA A 29 -14.45 -5.78 -0.23
N ARG A 30 -15.37 -5.16 0.52
CA ARG A 30 -16.03 -3.93 0.13
C ARG A 30 -15.06 -2.75 0.05
N ASP A 31 -14.15 -2.65 1.02
CA ASP A 31 -13.16 -1.57 1.06
C ASP A 31 -12.12 -1.73 -0.05
N ILE A 32 -11.75 -2.96 -0.40
CA ILE A 32 -10.88 -3.28 -1.55
C ILE A 32 -11.55 -2.83 -2.85
N SER A 33 -12.83 -3.17 -3.06
CA SER A 33 -13.59 -2.73 -4.24
C SER A 33 -13.63 -1.20 -4.35
N LYS A 34 -13.90 -0.51 -3.25
CA LYS A 34 -13.92 0.96 -3.23
C LYS A 34 -12.54 1.58 -3.54
N ALA A 35 -11.45 0.95 -3.09
CA ALA A 35 -10.10 1.39 -3.45
C ALA A 35 -9.84 1.26 -4.96
N VAL A 36 -10.33 0.20 -5.59
CA VAL A 36 -10.28 0.00 -7.06
C VAL A 36 -11.01 1.14 -7.76
N ASP A 37 -12.25 1.46 -7.35
CA ASP A 37 -13.02 2.56 -7.93
C ASP A 37 -12.27 3.90 -7.85
N ILE A 38 -11.69 4.23 -6.68
CA ILE A 38 -10.90 5.45 -6.47
C ILE A 38 -9.71 5.52 -7.45
N ILE A 39 -9.00 4.41 -7.63
CA ILE A 39 -7.83 4.35 -8.52
C ILE A 39 -8.26 4.49 -9.97
N ILE A 40 -9.29 3.77 -10.41
CA ILE A 40 -9.81 3.84 -11.78
C ILE A 40 -10.27 5.26 -12.12
N ASP A 41 -11.00 5.92 -11.21
CA ASP A 41 -11.47 7.28 -11.40
C ASP A 41 -10.30 8.28 -11.55
N ALA A 42 -9.24 8.11 -10.78
CA ALA A 42 -8.04 8.92 -10.90
C ALA A 42 -7.32 8.69 -12.24
N LEU A 43 -7.14 7.42 -12.63
CA LEU A 43 -6.46 7.05 -13.88
C LEU A 43 -7.23 7.54 -15.12
N LYS A 44 -8.57 7.45 -15.13
CA LYS A 44 -9.43 8.02 -16.19
C LYS A 44 -9.22 9.54 -16.35
N LYS A 45 -8.89 10.23 -15.24
CA LYS A 45 -8.55 11.65 -15.22
C LYS A 45 -7.07 11.94 -15.49
N LYS A 46 -6.31 10.95 -15.98
CA LYS A 46 -4.86 11.03 -16.26
C LYS A 46 -4.03 11.40 -15.01
N ARG A 47 -4.44 10.93 -13.85
CA ARG A 47 -3.72 11.06 -12.58
C ARG A 47 -2.82 9.84 -12.37
N LYS A 48 -1.86 9.98 -11.46
CA LYS A 48 -0.90 8.91 -11.11
C LYS A 48 -1.11 8.40 -9.69
N ILE A 49 -0.47 7.28 -9.41
CA ILE A 49 -0.44 6.65 -8.09
C ILE A 49 0.94 6.91 -7.47
N LEU A 50 0.98 7.40 -6.24
CA LEU A 50 2.17 7.47 -5.40
C LEU A 50 2.05 6.45 -4.27
N LEU A 51 3.15 5.78 -3.90
CA LEU A 51 3.13 4.78 -2.84
C LEU A 51 4.23 5.08 -1.82
N CYS A 52 3.92 4.97 -0.52
CA CYS A 52 4.89 5.12 0.55
C CYS A 52 4.68 4.08 1.66
N GLY A 53 5.78 3.64 2.28
CA GLY A 53 5.81 2.62 3.32
C GLY A 53 7.21 2.49 3.89
N ASN A 54 7.36 1.75 5.01
CA ASN A 54 8.65 1.52 5.67
C ASN A 54 9.01 0.03 5.66
N GLY A 55 10.29 -0.31 5.57
CA GLY A 55 10.79 -1.69 5.67
C GLY A 55 10.12 -2.64 4.67
N GLY A 56 9.46 -3.71 5.14
CA GLY A 56 8.71 -4.62 4.29
C GLY A 56 7.58 -3.93 3.52
N SER A 57 6.91 -2.97 4.14
CA SER A 57 5.89 -2.15 3.45
C SER A 57 6.49 -1.25 2.37
N ALA A 58 7.78 -0.85 2.46
CA ALA A 58 8.46 -0.17 1.37
C ALA A 58 8.71 -1.10 0.18
N ALA A 59 9.07 -2.36 0.45
CA ALA A 59 9.20 -3.40 -0.57
C ALA A 59 7.85 -3.68 -1.27
N ASP A 60 6.75 -3.78 -0.50
CA ASP A 60 5.40 -3.91 -1.05
C ASP A 60 5.04 -2.72 -1.97
N CYS A 61 5.39 -1.49 -1.58
CA CYS A 61 5.17 -0.30 -2.42
C CYS A 61 5.89 -0.40 -3.77
N GLN A 62 7.14 -0.87 -3.78
CA GLN A 62 7.91 -1.07 -5.01
C GLN A 62 7.29 -2.16 -5.88
N HIS A 63 6.90 -3.27 -5.27
CA HIS A 63 6.25 -4.38 -5.94
C HIS A 63 4.93 -3.93 -6.59
N ILE A 64 4.03 -3.32 -5.83
CA ILE A 64 2.73 -2.85 -6.32
C ILE A 64 2.90 -1.78 -7.43
N ALA A 65 3.88 -0.88 -7.29
CA ALA A 65 4.18 0.11 -8.32
C ALA A 65 4.62 -0.56 -9.63
N THR A 66 5.41 -1.64 -9.56
CA THR A 66 5.85 -2.41 -10.73
C THR A 66 4.69 -3.12 -11.41
N GLU A 67 3.74 -3.69 -10.64
CA GLU A 67 2.55 -4.33 -11.20
C GLU A 67 1.68 -3.34 -12.01
N PHE A 68 1.56 -2.10 -11.56
CA PHE A 68 0.90 -1.04 -12.33
C PHE A 68 1.74 -0.60 -13.53
N PHE A 69 3.03 -0.34 -13.32
CA PHE A 69 3.90 0.26 -14.32
C PHE A 69 4.20 -0.68 -15.49
N ILE A 70 4.49 -1.94 -15.21
CA ILE A 70 4.81 -2.95 -16.24
C ILE A 70 3.54 -3.71 -16.64
N ARG A 71 3.05 -4.61 -15.80
CA ARG A 71 1.79 -5.36 -15.94
C ARG A 71 1.58 -6.32 -14.77
N MET A 72 0.34 -6.61 -14.44
CA MET A 72 -0.03 -7.66 -13.49
C MET A 72 -0.29 -9.00 -14.23
N SER A 73 -1.06 -8.97 -15.32
CA SER A 73 -1.41 -10.15 -16.11
C SER A 73 -0.58 -10.25 -17.40
N HIS A 74 -0.28 -11.47 -17.81
CA HIS A 74 0.31 -11.75 -19.13
C HIS A 74 -0.73 -11.74 -20.27
N ASP A 75 -2.00 -11.89 -19.94
CA ASP A 75 -3.09 -12.06 -20.92
C ASP A 75 -3.68 -10.70 -21.36
N ILE A 76 -3.41 -9.62 -20.62
CA ILE A 76 -3.94 -8.29 -20.92
C ILE A 76 -2.82 -7.40 -21.47
N GLN A 77 -2.97 -6.97 -22.71
CA GLN A 77 -2.07 -5.98 -23.33
C GLN A 77 -2.58 -4.58 -23.03
N ARG A 78 -1.76 -3.76 -22.38
CA ARG A 78 -2.14 -2.41 -21.97
C ARG A 78 -0.94 -1.44 -21.95
N PRO A 79 -1.19 -0.13 -22.02
CA PRO A 79 -0.16 0.86 -21.75
C PRO A 79 0.29 0.83 -20.28
N ALA A 80 1.46 1.42 -20.01
CA ALA A 80 1.95 1.60 -18.63
C ALA A 80 0.96 2.46 -17.82
N ILE A 81 0.66 2.02 -16.60
CA ILE A 81 -0.12 2.80 -15.62
C ILE A 81 0.87 3.59 -14.75
N PRO A 82 0.74 4.93 -14.64
CA PRO A 82 1.69 5.75 -13.91
C PRO A 82 1.61 5.51 -12.39
N ALA A 83 2.58 4.79 -11.84
CA ALA A 83 2.72 4.51 -10.41
C ALA A 83 4.17 4.70 -9.97
N ILE A 84 4.40 5.38 -8.85
CA ILE A 84 5.73 5.71 -8.34
C ILE A 84 5.83 5.31 -6.87
N ALA A 85 6.74 4.38 -6.55
CA ALA A 85 7.12 4.11 -5.16
C ALA A 85 8.10 5.19 -4.68
N LEU A 86 7.72 5.96 -3.66
CA LEU A 86 8.54 7.01 -3.05
C LEU A 86 9.69 6.43 -2.19
N THR A 87 9.91 5.14 -2.26
CA THR A 87 10.82 4.34 -1.45
C THR A 87 12.08 3.89 -2.20
N THR A 88 12.28 4.34 -3.43
CA THR A 88 13.33 3.83 -4.32
C THR A 88 14.53 4.74 -4.47
N ASP A 89 14.36 6.06 -4.36
CA ASP A 89 15.45 7.02 -4.51
C ASP A 89 16.26 7.11 -3.22
N THR A 90 17.41 6.44 -3.21
CA THR A 90 18.28 6.37 -2.04
C THR A 90 18.89 7.73 -1.67
N SER A 91 19.14 8.60 -2.65
CA SER A 91 19.65 9.95 -2.39
C SER A 91 18.59 10.81 -1.68
N ASN A 92 17.35 10.79 -2.14
CA ASN A 92 16.25 11.48 -1.47
C ASN A 92 15.99 10.96 -0.07
N LEU A 93 16.06 9.62 0.13
CA LEU A 93 15.87 9.01 1.44
C LEU A 93 16.99 9.38 2.41
N THR A 94 18.25 9.32 1.99
CA THR A 94 19.40 9.58 2.87
C THR A 94 19.60 11.06 3.12
N ALA A 95 19.62 11.91 2.10
CA ALA A 95 19.71 13.35 2.27
C ALA A 95 18.51 13.92 3.03
N GLY A 96 17.29 13.50 2.67
CA GLY A 96 16.09 13.92 3.37
C GLY A 96 16.10 13.54 4.84
N SER A 97 16.57 12.32 5.19
CA SER A 97 16.70 11.89 6.57
C SER A 97 17.71 12.73 7.35
N ASN A 98 18.84 13.08 6.71
CA ASN A 98 19.89 13.89 7.32
C ASN A 98 19.50 15.36 7.50
N ASP A 99 18.85 15.95 6.51
CA ASP A 99 18.66 17.40 6.42
C ASP A 99 17.33 17.89 7.02
N ILE A 100 16.26 17.08 6.89
CA ILE A 100 14.91 17.47 7.32
C ILE A 100 14.24 16.46 8.27
N GLY A 101 14.92 15.36 8.59
CA GLY A 101 14.40 14.26 9.40
C GLY A 101 13.56 13.26 8.59
N PHE A 102 13.72 11.97 8.92
CA PHE A 102 13.06 10.88 8.19
C PHE A 102 11.53 10.97 8.21
N GLU A 103 10.98 11.58 9.23
CA GLU A 103 9.54 11.81 9.35
C GLU A 103 8.97 12.77 8.28
N ASN A 104 9.81 13.55 7.59
CA ASN A 104 9.41 14.50 6.56
C ASN A 104 9.65 13.99 5.12
N VAL A 105 10.41 12.91 4.93
CA VAL A 105 10.88 12.49 3.61
C VAL A 105 9.73 12.24 2.63
N PHE A 106 8.73 11.46 3.02
CA PHE A 106 7.59 11.17 2.13
C PHE A 106 6.70 12.40 1.92
N ALA A 107 6.50 13.22 2.95
CA ALA A 107 5.75 14.47 2.80
C ALA A 107 6.44 15.41 1.81
N ARG A 108 7.78 15.53 1.84
CA ARG A 108 8.56 16.30 0.87
C ARG A 108 8.44 15.74 -0.55
N SER A 109 8.47 14.42 -0.70
CA SER A 109 8.28 13.77 -2.00
C SER A 109 6.88 14.05 -2.57
N ILE A 110 5.84 14.02 -1.74
CA ILE A 110 4.47 14.36 -2.15
C ILE A 110 4.35 15.83 -2.51
N GLU A 111 5.00 16.74 -1.76
CA GLU A 111 5.05 18.17 -2.09
C GLU A 111 5.61 18.41 -3.49
N ALA A 112 6.68 17.69 -3.87
CA ALA A 112 7.35 17.85 -5.15
C ALA A 112 6.60 17.17 -6.31
N LEU A 113 6.08 15.98 -6.11
CA LEU A 113 5.56 15.11 -7.18
C LEU A 113 4.02 15.05 -7.25
N GLY A 114 3.34 15.31 -6.14
CA GLY A 114 1.89 15.17 -6.01
C GLY A 114 1.13 16.29 -6.69
N LYS A 115 0.13 15.92 -7.47
CA LYS A 115 -0.83 16.85 -8.11
C LYS A 115 -2.23 16.55 -7.60
N SER A 116 -3.08 17.57 -7.53
CA SER A 116 -4.47 17.39 -7.12
C SER A 116 -5.17 16.33 -7.96
N GLY A 117 -5.86 15.41 -7.29
CA GLY A 117 -6.53 14.25 -7.89
C GLY A 117 -5.64 13.01 -8.10
N ASP A 118 -4.33 13.07 -7.83
CA ASP A 118 -3.49 11.87 -7.76
C ASP A 118 -3.92 11.00 -6.56
N VAL A 119 -3.56 9.72 -6.57
CA VAL A 119 -3.81 8.79 -5.46
C VAL A 119 -2.52 8.56 -4.68
N LEU A 120 -2.59 8.64 -3.35
CA LEU A 120 -1.54 8.16 -2.45
C LEU A 120 -1.98 6.83 -1.83
N ILE A 121 -1.21 5.75 -2.04
CA ILE A 121 -1.33 4.50 -1.28
C ILE A 121 -0.30 4.53 -0.16
N ALA A 122 -0.75 4.63 1.08
CA ALA A 122 0.08 4.66 2.28
C ALA A 122 0.03 3.31 3.00
N VAL A 123 1.18 2.62 3.11
CA VAL A 123 1.26 1.27 3.67
C VAL A 123 1.91 1.30 5.05
N SER A 124 1.17 0.92 6.09
CA SER A 124 1.67 0.89 7.48
C SER A 124 1.01 -0.20 8.31
N THR A 125 1.78 -1.15 8.81
CA THR A 125 1.25 -2.24 9.65
C THR A 125 0.69 -1.77 10.99
N SER A 126 1.16 -0.64 11.52
CA SER A 126 0.72 -0.09 12.80
C SER A 126 -0.19 1.15 12.67
N GLY A 127 -0.15 1.83 11.50
CA GLY A 127 -0.78 3.13 11.33
C GLY A 127 -0.23 4.25 12.22
N LYS A 128 0.95 4.04 12.86
CA LYS A 128 1.54 4.98 13.84
C LYS A 128 2.85 5.61 13.36
N SER A 129 3.34 5.25 12.18
CA SER A 129 4.61 5.78 11.63
C SER A 129 4.45 7.26 11.28
N GLU A 130 5.24 8.14 11.89
CA GLU A 130 5.08 9.59 11.74
C GLU A 130 5.35 10.05 10.30
N ASN A 131 6.32 9.47 9.58
CA ASN A 131 6.55 9.79 8.17
C ASN A 131 5.35 9.46 7.27
N ILE A 132 4.61 8.38 7.58
CA ILE A 132 3.38 8.02 6.87
C ILE A 132 2.26 8.99 7.24
N ASN A 133 2.13 9.35 8.51
CA ASN A 133 1.11 10.28 8.97
C ASN A 133 1.32 11.68 8.39
N ARG A 134 2.57 12.16 8.30
CA ARG A 134 2.91 13.43 7.62
C ARG A 134 2.67 13.35 6.11
N ALA A 135 2.96 12.21 5.48
CA ALA A 135 2.64 11.98 4.08
C ALA A 135 1.13 12.10 3.81
N LEU A 136 0.28 11.50 4.66
CA LEU A 136 -1.17 11.59 4.54
C LEU A 136 -1.69 13.02 4.72
N ARG A 137 -1.17 13.76 5.71
CA ARG A 137 -1.51 15.19 5.87
C ARG A 137 -1.12 16.01 4.64
N LYS A 138 0.11 15.80 4.13
CA LYS A 138 0.58 16.49 2.93
C LYS A 138 -0.23 16.12 1.68
N ALA A 139 -0.64 14.87 1.54
CA ALA A 139 -1.51 14.43 0.46
C ALA A 139 -2.85 15.21 0.48
N ARG A 140 -3.47 15.33 1.66
CA ARG A 140 -4.70 16.13 1.83
C ARG A 140 -4.48 17.60 1.47
N GLU A 141 -3.39 18.23 1.94
CA GLU A 141 -3.05 19.62 1.60
C GLU A 141 -2.87 19.84 0.09
N ARG A 142 -2.34 18.84 -0.61
CA ARG A 142 -2.09 18.88 -2.06
C ARG A 142 -3.30 18.41 -2.89
N GLY A 143 -4.40 18.01 -2.24
CA GLY A 143 -5.62 17.54 -2.91
C GLY A 143 -5.48 16.15 -3.56
N LEU A 144 -4.60 15.29 -3.04
CA LEU A 144 -4.55 13.88 -3.40
C LEU A 144 -5.66 13.12 -2.67
N VAL A 145 -6.12 12.02 -3.26
CA VAL A 145 -6.98 11.06 -2.58
C VAL A 145 -6.11 9.97 -1.96
N SER A 146 -6.26 9.73 -0.65
CA SER A 146 -5.38 8.81 0.09
C SER A 146 -6.08 7.49 0.45
N ILE A 147 -5.39 6.37 0.18
CA ILE A 147 -5.79 5.01 0.54
C ILE A 147 -4.77 4.47 1.54
N GLY A 148 -5.22 4.08 2.74
CA GLY A 148 -4.39 3.43 3.74
C GLY A 148 -4.49 1.90 3.65
N LEU A 149 -3.38 1.20 3.41
CA LEU A 149 -3.26 -0.23 3.68
C LEU A 149 -2.68 -0.39 5.10
N LEU A 150 -3.53 -0.71 6.04
CA LEU A 150 -3.23 -0.65 7.47
C LEU A 150 -3.40 -2.02 8.15
N GLY A 151 -2.96 -2.12 9.39
CA GLY A 151 -3.17 -3.29 10.23
C GLY A 151 -3.52 -2.88 11.67
N LYS A 152 -3.66 -3.87 12.56
CA LYS A 152 -4.05 -3.69 13.95
C LYS A 152 -5.38 -2.92 14.07
N ASP A 153 -5.37 -1.80 14.80
CA ASP A 153 -6.50 -0.86 14.93
C ASP A 153 -6.52 0.23 13.83
N GLY A 154 -5.49 0.25 12.95
CA GLY A 154 -5.29 1.26 11.93
C GLY A 154 -4.54 2.50 12.42
N GLY A 155 -4.33 2.64 13.71
CA GLY A 155 -3.61 3.77 14.32
C GLY A 155 -4.13 5.13 13.89
N GLN A 156 -3.29 6.14 13.98
CA GLN A 156 -3.60 7.51 13.56
C GLN A 156 -3.85 7.61 12.04
N ALA A 157 -3.15 6.80 11.23
CA ALA A 157 -3.27 6.82 9.78
C ALA A 157 -4.71 6.58 9.32
N LYS A 158 -5.50 5.74 10.05
CA LYS A 158 -6.89 5.44 9.72
C LYS A 158 -7.79 6.69 9.64
N SER A 159 -7.59 7.65 10.51
CA SER A 159 -8.36 8.91 10.52
C SER A 159 -7.80 9.97 9.57
N LEU A 160 -6.56 9.79 9.11
CA LEU A 160 -5.88 10.72 8.21
C LEU A 160 -6.14 10.42 6.74
N CYS A 161 -6.35 9.16 6.35
CA CYS A 161 -6.64 8.80 4.98
C CYS A 161 -8.13 8.94 4.63
N ASP A 162 -8.41 9.15 3.34
CA ASP A 162 -9.78 9.28 2.82
C ASP A 162 -10.48 7.91 2.78
N HIS A 163 -9.69 6.84 2.55
CA HIS A 163 -10.17 5.47 2.55
C HIS A 163 -9.16 4.54 3.22
N ALA A 164 -9.59 3.70 4.15
CA ALA A 164 -8.72 2.78 4.90
C ALA A 164 -9.14 1.32 4.74
N ILE A 165 -8.19 0.46 4.39
CA ILE A 165 -8.33 -0.99 4.42
C ILE A 165 -7.48 -1.51 5.59
N VAL A 166 -8.13 -2.05 6.62
CA VAL A 166 -7.45 -2.51 7.83
C VAL A 166 -7.44 -4.04 7.87
N VAL A 167 -6.26 -4.63 7.67
CA VAL A 167 -6.06 -6.08 7.79
C VAL A 167 -6.35 -6.52 9.23
N PRO A 168 -7.27 -7.48 9.46
CA PRO A 168 -7.72 -7.86 10.79
C PRO A 168 -6.74 -8.81 11.49
N SER A 169 -5.53 -8.30 11.82
CA SER A 169 -4.45 -9.00 12.51
C SER A 169 -3.63 -8.03 13.34
N ASP A 170 -3.04 -8.52 14.44
CA ASP A 170 -2.07 -7.80 15.27
C ASP A 170 -0.62 -8.23 14.95
N ASP A 171 -0.44 -9.33 14.22
CA ASP A 171 0.86 -9.84 13.79
C ASP A 171 1.35 -9.10 12.53
N THR A 172 2.48 -8.43 12.66
CA THR A 172 3.09 -7.65 11.57
C THR A 172 3.35 -8.48 10.32
N GLN A 173 3.79 -9.73 10.44
CA GLN A 173 4.06 -10.60 9.30
C GLN A 173 2.75 -10.94 8.56
N ARG A 174 1.70 -11.30 9.30
CA ARG A 174 0.38 -11.61 8.73
C ARG A 174 -0.27 -10.36 8.10
N ILE A 175 -0.05 -9.18 8.68
CA ILE A 175 -0.51 -7.91 8.11
C ILE A 175 0.18 -7.65 6.77
N GLN A 176 1.50 -7.79 6.67
CA GLN A 176 2.25 -7.61 5.42
C GLN A 176 1.83 -8.61 4.34
N GLU A 177 1.67 -9.89 4.68
CA GLU A 177 1.09 -10.88 3.74
C GLU A 177 -0.32 -10.49 3.26
N GLY A 178 -1.11 -9.88 4.13
CA GLY A 178 -2.41 -9.30 3.80
C GLY A 178 -2.28 -8.11 2.85
N HIS A 179 -1.35 -7.19 3.10
CA HIS A 179 -1.13 -6.01 2.29
C HIS A 179 -0.75 -6.36 0.85
N ILE A 180 0.23 -7.25 0.66
CA ILE A 180 0.61 -7.64 -0.70
C ILE A 180 -0.49 -8.41 -1.42
N THR A 181 -1.24 -9.27 -0.71
CA THR A 181 -2.41 -9.96 -1.28
C THR A 181 -3.48 -8.95 -1.76
N ILE A 182 -3.78 -7.92 -0.95
CA ILE A 182 -4.72 -6.84 -1.30
C ILE A 182 -4.17 -6.02 -2.47
N GLY A 183 -2.87 -5.72 -2.48
CA GLY A 183 -2.19 -5.01 -3.57
C GLY A 183 -2.37 -5.73 -4.90
N HIS A 184 -2.12 -7.03 -4.97
CA HIS A 184 -2.33 -7.84 -6.17
C HIS A 184 -3.80 -7.86 -6.62
N ILE A 185 -4.75 -7.97 -5.68
CA ILE A 185 -6.19 -7.92 -6.01
C ILE A 185 -6.55 -6.57 -6.63
N ILE A 186 -6.08 -5.46 -6.05
CA ILE A 186 -6.32 -4.11 -6.57
C ILE A 186 -5.71 -3.96 -7.97
N CYS A 187 -4.43 -4.33 -8.16
CA CYS A 187 -3.77 -4.25 -9.46
C CYS A 187 -4.50 -5.07 -10.52
N GLY A 188 -4.86 -6.31 -10.21
CA GLY A 188 -5.57 -7.21 -11.14
C GLY A 188 -6.96 -6.69 -11.51
N LEU A 189 -7.72 -6.16 -10.55
CA LEU A 189 -9.04 -5.57 -10.83
C LEU A 189 -8.93 -4.29 -11.66
N VAL A 190 -8.03 -3.37 -11.31
CA VAL A 190 -7.79 -2.15 -12.10
C VAL A 190 -7.40 -2.48 -13.53
N GLU A 191 -6.48 -3.43 -13.73
CA GLU A 191 -6.04 -3.86 -15.05
C GLU A 191 -7.20 -4.46 -15.85
N LYS A 192 -7.96 -5.38 -15.23
CA LYS A 192 -9.07 -6.06 -15.88
C LYS A 192 -10.24 -5.13 -16.23
N GLU A 193 -10.59 -4.19 -15.36
CA GLU A 193 -11.72 -3.30 -15.57
C GLU A 193 -11.40 -2.15 -16.54
N MET A 194 -10.13 -1.77 -16.68
CA MET A 194 -9.73 -0.71 -17.61
C MET A 194 -9.33 -1.22 -18.99
N TYR A 195 -8.87 -2.47 -19.11
CA TYR A 195 -8.22 -2.96 -20.33
C TYR A 195 -8.58 -4.40 -20.72
N GLY A 196 -9.35 -5.12 -19.86
CA GLY A 196 -9.80 -6.52 -20.09
C GLY A 196 -11.05 -6.69 -20.93
#